data_ddfc4a03af111712a49a58274afb926a
#
_entry.id   ddfc4a03af111712a49a58274afb926a
#
_cell.length_a   1.000
_cell.length_b   1.000
_cell.length_c   1.000
_cell.angle_alpha   90.00
_cell.angle_beta   90.00
_cell.angle_gamma   90.00
#
_symmetry.space_group_name_H-M   'P 1'
#
loop_
_entity.id
_entity.type
_entity.pdbx_description
1 polymer ?
#
loop_
_entity_poly.entity_id
_entity_poly.type
_entity_poly.pdbx_seq_one_letter_code
_entity_poly.pdbx_strand_id
1 'polypeptide(L)'
;MVIEDRVEIDKLIDAWYVVTMNETRDIVHRGSVAVHGDKIVDIGKTLDLEKRYQPKERLGGDRFVLTPGLINTHIHITGEPITRGYVPDDTPFEENVFLWLC
;
A
#
# COMPACT_ATOMS: atom_id res chain seq x y z
N MET A 1 28.47 -8.17 20.41
CA MET A 1 27.45 -8.02 19.35
C MET A 1 27.76 -6.82 18.48
N VAL A 2 28.00 -7.06 17.24
CA VAL A 2 28.36 -5.99 16.29
C VAL A 2 27.14 -5.61 15.46
N ILE A 3 26.81 -4.34 15.46
CA ILE A 3 25.64 -3.83 14.75
C ILE A 3 26.06 -2.89 13.63
N GLU A 4 27.34 -2.57 13.54
CA GLU A 4 27.86 -1.64 12.55
C GLU A 4 27.72 -2.17 11.13
N ASP A 5 27.51 -3.47 10.98
CA ASP A 5 27.37 -4.06 9.64
C ASP A 5 26.03 -3.78 9.00
N ARG A 6 25.10 -3.17 9.74
CA ARG A 6 23.82 -2.85 9.17
C ARG A 6 23.93 -1.66 8.24
N VAL A 7 23.16 -1.75 7.14
CA VAL A 7 23.12 -0.70 6.13
C VAL A 7 22.14 0.38 6.58
N GLU A 8 22.55 1.63 6.55
CA GLU A 8 21.65 2.74 6.83
C GLU A 8 20.64 2.91 5.71
N ILE A 9 19.38 3.07 6.08
CA ILE A 9 18.29 3.36 5.16
C ILE A 9 17.42 4.46 5.76
N ASP A 10 16.57 5.02 4.94
CA ASP A 10 15.72 6.11 5.41
C ASP A 10 14.58 5.60 6.28
N LYS A 11 13.87 4.58 5.83
CA LYS A 11 12.67 4.12 6.53
C LYS A 11 12.57 2.61 6.52
N LEU A 12 12.05 2.08 7.61
CA LEU A 12 11.63 0.69 7.71
C LEU A 12 10.15 0.72 8.11
N ILE A 13 9.31 0.16 7.26
CA ILE A 13 7.87 0.18 7.47
C ILE A 13 7.43 -1.23 7.86
N ASP A 14 6.93 -1.35 9.08
CA ASP A 14 6.51 -2.64 9.64
C ASP A 14 5.01 -2.82 9.47
N ALA A 15 4.59 -4.07 9.25
CA ALA A 15 3.18 -4.40 9.15
C ALA A 15 2.93 -5.83 9.60
N TRP A 16 1.70 -6.09 10.04
CA TRP A 16 1.28 -7.46 10.35
C TRP A 16 1.29 -8.31 9.09
N TYR A 17 0.81 -7.74 7.98
CA TYR A 17 0.90 -8.35 6.67
C TYR A 17 1.46 -7.34 5.68
N VAL A 18 2.44 -7.77 4.88
CA VAL A 18 2.92 -7.02 3.73
C VAL A 18 2.43 -7.74 2.49
N VAL A 19 1.55 -7.09 1.74
CA VAL A 19 0.98 -7.63 0.51
C VAL A 19 1.85 -7.14 -0.64
N THR A 20 2.65 -8.04 -1.22
CA THR A 20 3.67 -7.62 -2.18
C THR A 20 3.14 -7.34 -3.57
N MET A 21 2.04 -7.99 -3.94
CA MET A 21 1.50 -7.93 -5.30
C MET A 21 2.50 -8.32 -6.37
N ASN A 22 3.47 -9.16 -6.01
CA ASN A 22 4.42 -9.69 -6.98
C ASN A 22 3.76 -10.81 -7.81
N GLU A 23 4.53 -11.43 -8.69
CA GLU A 23 3.99 -12.45 -9.59
C GLU A 23 3.37 -13.63 -8.86
N THR A 24 3.94 -14.02 -7.73
CA THR A 24 3.44 -15.14 -6.92
C THR A 24 2.45 -14.71 -5.86
N ARG A 25 2.14 -13.40 -5.79
CA ARG A 25 1.16 -12.87 -4.83
C ARG A 25 1.53 -13.20 -3.39
N ASP A 26 2.78 -13.03 -3.06
CA ASP A 26 3.28 -13.33 -1.72
C ASP A 26 2.74 -12.33 -0.70
N ILE A 27 2.41 -12.86 0.48
CA ILE A 27 2.03 -12.05 1.62
C ILE A 27 3.01 -12.40 2.75
N VAL A 28 3.71 -11.39 3.25
CA VAL A 28 4.69 -11.58 4.31
C VAL A 28 4.05 -11.25 5.65
N HIS A 29 3.93 -12.26 6.49
CA HIS A 29 3.37 -12.08 7.82
C HIS A 29 4.46 -11.51 8.74
N ARG A 30 4.13 -10.49 9.50
CA ARG A 30 5.09 -9.74 10.34
C ARG A 30 6.28 -9.33 9.49
N GLY A 31 5.97 -8.59 8.44
CA GLY A 31 6.97 -8.18 7.48
C GLY A 31 7.29 -6.70 7.57
N SER A 32 8.31 -6.35 6.84
CA SER A 32 8.74 -4.96 6.73
C SER A 32 9.18 -4.65 5.31
N VAL A 33 9.11 -3.38 4.98
CA VAL A 33 9.59 -2.85 3.71
C VAL A 33 10.67 -1.83 4.03
N ALA A 34 11.85 -2.03 3.45
CA ALA A 34 12.97 -1.12 3.62
C ALA A 34 12.98 -0.13 2.46
N VAL A 35 13.02 1.15 2.79
CA VAL A 35 12.95 2.23 1.81
C VAL A 35 14.16 3.13 1.98
N HIS A 36 14.81 3.46 0.87
CA HIS A 36 15.91 4.39 0.86
C HIS A 36 15.75 5.32 -0.34
N GLY A 37 15.67 6.63 -0.06
CA GLY A 37 15.34 7.59 -1.09
C GLY A 37 13.95 7.36 -1.64
N ASP A 38 13.86 7.18 -2.93
CA ASP A 38 12.61 6.92 -3.64
C ASP A 38 12.43 5.45 -4.02
N LYS A 39 13.21 4.56 -3.42
CA LYS A 39 13.22 3.16 -3.82
C LYS A 39 12.96 2.23 -2.65
N ILE A 40 12.23 1.15 -2.93
CA ILE A 40 12.13 0.01 -2.04
C ILE A 40 13.36 -0.84 -2.26
N VAL A 41 14.15 -1.03 -1.20
CA VAL A 41 15.43 -1.76 -1.34
C VAL A 41 15.30 -3.20 -0.86
N ASP A 42 14.32 -3.51 -0.03
CA ASP A 42 14.12 -4.89 0.43
C ASP A 42 12.73 -5.06 1.03
N ILE A 43 12.24 -6.28 0.99
CA ILE A 43 10.98 -6.69 1.62
C ILE A 43 11.21 -8.06 2.24
N GLY A 44 10.77 -8.24 3.47
CA GLY A 44 10.92 -9.53 4.13
C GLY A 44 10.37 -9.51 5.54
N LYS A 45 10.73 -10.53 6.29
CA LYS A 45 10.34 -10.61 7.69
C LYS A 45 10.99 -9.47 8.48
N THR A 46 10.25 -8.89 9.40
CA THR A 46 10.77 -7.79 10.22
C THR A 46 12.04 -8.17 10.93
N LEU A 47 12.10 -9.38 11.51
CA LEU A 47 13.27 -9.82 12.23
C LEU A 47 14.51 -9.90 11.34
N ASP A 48 14.33 -10.31 10.08
CA ASP A 48 15.44 -10.40 9.15
C ASP A 48 15.92 -9.01 8.72
N LEU A 49 14.99 -8.12 8.44
CA LEU A 49 15.36 -6.78 8.00
C LEU A 49 15.98 -5.95 9.13
N GLU A 50 15.56 -6.16 10.36
CA GLU A 50 16.18 -5.50 11.51
C GLU A 50 17.66 -5.84 11.65
N LYS A 51 18.04 -7.04 11.23
CA LYS A 51 19.44 -7.46 11.28
C LYS A 51 20.28 -6.85 10.17
N ARG A 52 19.64 -6.52 9.04
CA ARG A 52 20.37 -6.01 7.87
C ARG A 52 20.42 -4.50 7.79
N TYR A 53 19.42 -3.83 8.32
CA TYR A 53 19.23 -2.39 8.08
C TYR A 53 19.11 -1.63 9.38
N GLN A 54 19.61 -0.41 9.33
CA GLN A 54 19.45 0.56 10.40
C GLN A 54 18.66 1.75 9.84
N PRO A 55 17.37 1.82 10.13
CA PRO A 55 16.53 2.91 9.59
C PRO A 55 16.68 4.18 10.40
N LYS A 56 16.55 5.31 9.73
CA LYS A 56 16.46 6.60 10.40
C LYS A 56 15.08 6.79 11.01
N GLU A 57 14.07 6.17 10.42
CA GLU A 57 12.68 6.26 10.87
C GLU A 57 11.99 4.92 10.73
N ARG A 58 11.16 4.57 11.70
CA ARG A 58 10.33 3.38 11.61
C ARG A 58 8.86 3.78 11.65
N LEU A 59 8.07 3.17 10.81
CA LEU A 59 6.63 3.42 10.67
C LEU A 59 5.87 2.10 10.77
N GLY A 60 4.57 2.21 11.02
CA GLY A 60 3.71 1.05 11.00
C GLY A 60 3.68 0.29 12.32
N GLY A 61 3.43 -0.99 12.24
CA GLY A 61 3.35 -1.85 13.41
C GLY A 61 2.39 -3.02 13.21
N ASP A 62 2.05 -3.70 14.31
CA ASP A 62 1.29 -4.94 14.28
C ASP A 62 -0.18 -4.75 13.85
N ARG A 63 -0.67 -3.53 13.82
CA ARG A 63 -2.06 -3.26 13.47
C ARG A 63 -2.24 -2.81 12.03
N PHE A 64 -1.19 -2.90 11.23
CA PHE A 64 -1.20 -2.37 9.88
C PHE A 64 -1.08 -3.49 8.86
N VAL A 65 -1.72 -3.25 7.72
CA VAL A 65 -1.50 -4.03 6.51
C VAL A 65 -0.87 -3.08 5.49
N LEU A 66 0.26 -3.48 4.96
CA LEU A 66 0.99 -2.64 4.02
C LEU A 66 0.79 -3.18 2.61
N THR A 67 0.33 -2.32 1.72
CA THR A 67 0.10 -2.66 0.32
C THR A 67 0.80 -1.64 -0.57
N PRO A 68 1.07 -1.98 -1.83
CA PRO A 68 1.43 -0.95 -2.79
C PRO A 68 0.31 0.06 -2.95
N GLY A 69 0.66 1.27 -3.35
CA GLY A 69 -0.35 2.29 -3.61
C GLY A 69 -1.35 1.83 -4.65
N LEU A 70 -2.60 2.19 -4.48
CA LEU A 70 -3.65 1.78 -5.39
C LEU A 70 -3.58 2.62 -6.66
N ILE A 71 -3.75 1.95 -7.79
CA ILE A 71 -3.75 2.61 -9.10
C ILE A 71 -5.17 2.48 -9.67
N ASN A 72 -5.82 3.61 -9.87
CA ASN A 72 -7.16 3.64 -10.43
C ASN A 72 -7.07 3.89 -11.94
N THR A 73 -7.33 2.85 -12.72
CA THR A 73 -7.23 2.92 -14.17
C THR A 73 -8.53 3.30 -14.86
N HIS A 74 -9.61 3.45 -14.10
CA HIS A 74 -10.91 3.86 -14.61
C HIS A 74 -11.60 4.71 -13.57
N ILE A 75 -11.79 5.99 -13.87
CA ILE A 75 -12.40 6.92 -12.92
C ILE A 75 -13.25 7.95 -13.65
N HIS A 76 -14.35 8.32 -13.01
CA HIS A 76 -15.17 9.45 -13.39
C HIS A 76 -15.05 10.52 -12.32
N ILE A 77 -14.35 11.61 -12.65
CA ILE A 77 -14.06 12.65 -11.66
C ILE A 77 -15.30 13.41 -11.25
N THR A 78 -16.24 13.59 -12.19
CA THR A 78 -17.50 14.27 -11.93
C THR A 78 -18.60 13.26 -11.70
N GLY A 79 -19.55 13.58 -10.83
CA GLY A 79 -20.72 12.76 -10.60
C GLY A 79 -20.58 11.68 -9.56
N GLU A 80 -19.37 11.34 -9.16
CA GLU A 80 -19.17 10.25 -8.20
C GLU A 80 -19.94 10.44 -6.89
N PRO A 81 -19.85 11.59 -6.22
CA PRO A 81 -20.63 11.78 -5.00
C PRO A 81 -22.12 11.90 -5.25
N ILE A 82 -22.50 12.32 -6.46
CA ILE A 82 -23.91 12.52 -6.82
C ILE A 82 -24.58 11.18 -7.09
N THR A 83 -23.91 10.30 -7.83
CA THR A 83 -24.52 9.03 -8.25
C THR A 83 -24.47 7.96 -7.18
N ARG A 84 -23.43 7.97 -6.35
CA ARG A 84 -23.28 6.96 -5.32
C ARG A 84 -24.25 7.19 -4.19
N GLY A 85 -25.16 6.24 -4.03
CA GLY A 85 -26.18 6.30 -2.97
C GLY A 85 -27.45 7.02 -3.35
N TYR A 86 -27.47 7.74 -4.47
CA TYR A 86 -28.69 8.43 -4.94
C TYR A 86 -29.33 7.73 -6.13
N VAL A 87 -28.55 7.01 -6.92
CA VAL A 87 -29.05 6.34 -8.12
C VAL A 87 -28.98 4.85 -7.90
N PRO A 88 -30.11 4.11 -8.05
CA PRO A 88 -30.09 2.65 -7.91
C PRO A 88 -29.14 1.99 -8.91
N ASP A 89 -28.53 0.89 -8.49
CA ASP A 89 -27.56 0.18 -9.32
C ASP A 89 -28.18 -0.42 -10.59
N ASP A 90 -29.49 -0.68 -10.58
CA ASP A 90 -30.19 -1.26 -11.72
C ASP A 90 -30.68 -0.21 -12.70
N THR A 91 -30.37 1.05 -12.48
CA THR A 91 -30.73 2.13 -13.39
C THR A 91 -29.93 2.02 -14.69
N PRO A 92 -30.55 2.16 -15.87
CA PRO A 92 -29.80 2.14 -17.12
C PRO A 92 -28.69 3.17 -17.17
N PHE A 93 -27.64 2.86 -17.92
CA PHE A 93 -26.44 3.69 -17.96
C PHE A 93 -26.73 5.14 -18.32
N GLU A 94 -27.60 5.36 -19.30
CA GLU A 94 -27.93 6.74 -19.70
C GLU A 94 -28.54 7.54 -18.55
N GLU A 95 -29.44 6.92 -17.81
CA GLU A 95 -30.05 7.60 -16.66
C GLU A 95 -29.08 7.78 -15.54
N ASN A 96 -28.23 6.79 -15.31
CA ASN A 96 -27.28 6.81 -14.19
C ASN A 96 -26.16 7.81 -14.41
N VAL A 97 -25.67 7.95 -15.64
CA VAL A 97 -24.50 8.79 -15.92
C VAL A 97 -24.92 10.12 -16.54
N PHE A 98 -25.63 10.09 -17.66
CA PHE A 98 -25.87 11.30 -18.42
C PHE A 98 -26.89 12.23 -17.79
N LEU A 99 -27.92 11.70 -17.19
CA LEU A 99 -28.95 12.54 -16.57
C LEU A 99 -28.46 13.22 -15.30
N TRP A 100 -27.53 12.59 -14.59
CA TRP A 100 -27.04 13.12 -13.34
C TRP A 100 -25.78 13.95 -13.48
N LEU A 101 -25.09 13.85 -14.60
CA LEU A 101 -23.90 14.64 -14.88
C LEU A 101 -24.17 15.87 -15.74
N CYS A 102 -25.25 15.87 -16.43
CA CYS A 102 -25.68 17.02 -17.22
C CYS A 102 -26.60 17.90 -16.42
#